data_bf143172ff0cd4a922fb117b92d321f1
#
_entry.id   bf143172ff0cd4a922fb117b92d321f1
#
_cell.length_a   1.000
_cell.length_b   1.000
_cell.length_c   1.000
_cell.angle_alpha   90.00
_cell.angle_beta   90.00
_cell.angle_gamma   90.00
#
_symmetry.space_group_name_H-M   'P 1'
#
loop_
_entity.id
_entity.type
_entity.pdbx_description
1 polymer ?
#
loop_
_entity_poly.entity_id
_entity_poly.type
_entity_poly.pdbx_seq_one_letter_code
_entity_poly.pdbx_strand_id
1 'polypeptide(L)'
;MKALTPKAMLMSISLVSLAAMPHYASANVAEPATDTFRWMPQDGEELRFSVLRDGDEFGEHIVRFEVEDDEVRVENDIELEVKFGPIRVFHYLHDSEEVWQNGQLVFLEGETKKEGDDYTVVAERAGDALNVNGTLFSGDIAPTITPSSHWNISQVMGERILSTESGEILDIEVSQLGEETIEAGGESITAQRYRLVSDLTVDLWYDEAGRWVKCEFDARGQTIEYVLR
;
A
#
# COMPACT_ATOMS: atom_id res chain seq x y z
N MET A 1 12.75 -103.03 -19.11
CA MET A 1 12.68 -102.58 -17.81
C MET A 1 12.59 -101.06 -17.78
N LYS A 2 11.48 -100.52 -17.85
CA LYS A 2 11.23 -99.04 -17.93
C LYS A 2 10.43 -98.64 -16.77
N ALA A 3 10.97 -97.73 -15.93
CA ALA A 3 10.30 -97.18 -14.80
C ALA A 3 9.34 -96.03 -15.27
N LEU A 4 8.12 -96.10 -14.83
CA LEU A 4 7.13 -95.01 -14.99
C LEU A 4 7.24 -94.02 -13.80
N THR A 5 7.44 -92.81 -14.14
CA THR A 5 7.33 -91.68 -13.19
C THR A 5 5.95 -91.06 -13.22
N PRO A 6 5.33 -90.66 -12.08
CA PRO A 6 4.04 -90.05 -12.08
C PRO A 6 4.14 -88.53 -12.29
N LYS A 7 3.20 -88.00 -13.04
CA LYS A 7 2.98 -86.59 -13.33
C LYS A 7 2.43 -85.87 -12.10
N ALA A 8 3.20 -84.89 -11.60
CA ALA A 8 2.68 -83.94 -10.61
C ALA A 8 1.96 -82.80 -11.34
N MET A 9 0.74 -82.58 -10.93
CA MET A 9 -0.17 -81.50 -11.41
C MET A 9 0.14 -80.24 -10.62
N LEU A 10 0.82 -79.25 -11.21
CA LEU A 10 1.01 -77.93 -10.62
C LEU A 10 -0.20 -77.06 -10.86
N MET A 11 -0.86 -76.67 -9.79
CA MET A 11 -1.94 -75.71 -9.75
C MET A 11 -1.35 -74.30 -9.76
N SER A 12 -1.57 -73.57 -10.86
CA SER A 12 -1.11 -72.19 -11.02
C SER A 12 -2.03 -71.26 -10.24
N ILE A 13 -1.50 -70.63 -9.18
CA ILE A 13 -2.17 -69.53 -8.48
C ILE A 13 -1.78 -68.23 -9.20
N SER A 14 -2.74 -67.65 -9.91
CA SER A 14 -2.57 -66.32 -10.52
C SER A 14 -2.66 -65.26 -9.43
N LEU A 15 -1.51 -64.67 -9.11
CA LEU A 15 -1.45 -63.45 -8.29
C LEU A 15 -1.96 -62.26 -9.15
N VAL A 16 -3.11 -61.72 -8.83
CA VAL A 16 -3.59 -60.45 -9.38
C VAL A 16 -2.84 -59.36 -8.65
N SER A 17 -1.87 -58.75 -9.32
CA SER A 17 -1.16 -57.55 -8.83
C SER A 17 -2.09 -56.35 -8.95
N LEU A 18 -2.60 -55.88 -7.80
CA LEU A 18 -3.32 -54.65 -7.70
C LEU A 18 -2.31 -53.49 -7.84
N ALA A 19 -2.21 -52.90 -9.03
CA ALA A 19 -1.35 -51.73 -9.26
C ALA A 19 -2.00 -50.54 -8.51
N ALA A 20 -1.30 -50.10 -7.45
CA ALA A 20 -1.65 -48.85 -6.75
C ALA A 20 -1.38 -47.68 -7.70
N MET A 21 -2.42 -47.02 -8.15
CA MET A 21 -2.27 -45.75 -8.87
C MET A 21 -1.77 -44.69 -7.91
N PRO A 22 -0.75 -43.90 -8.28
CA PRO A 22 -0.34 -42.77 -7.46
C PRO A 22 -1.48 -41.74 -7.46
N HIS A 23 -1.99 -41.43 -6.27
CA HIS A 23 -2.85 -40.27 -6.07
C HIS A 23 -1.97 -39.04 -6.27
N TYR A 24 -2.12 -38.37 -7.40
CA TYR A 24 -1.65 -37.00 -7.54
C TYR A 24 -2.47 -36.15 -6.59
N ALA A 25 -1.88 -35.77 -5.46
CA ALA A 25 -2.38 -34.70 -4.65
C ALA A 25 -2.39 -33.45 -5.55
N SER A 26 -3.58 -32.96 -5.90
CA SER A 26 -3.73 -31.64 -6.50
C SER A 26 -3.14 -30.66 -5.49
N ALA A 27 -1.98 -30.10 -5.80
CA ALA A 27 -1.49 -28.94 -5.11
C ALA A 27 -2.58 -27.88 -5.29
N ASN A 28 -3.23 -27.49 -4.19
CA ASN A 28 -3.99 -26.26 -4.16
C ASN A 28 -2.99 -25.17 -4.49
N VAL A 29 -2.99 -24.70 -5.73
CA VAL A 29 -2.44 -23.42 -6.09
C VAL A 29 -3.31 -22.44 -5.32
N ALA A 30 -2.80 -21.90 -4.22
CA ALA A 30 -3.42 -20.78 -3.56
C ALA A 30 -3.58 -19.72 -4.65
N GLU A 31 -4.82 -19.37 -4.97
CA GLU A 31 -5.09 -18.17 -5.77
C GLU A 31 -4.35 -17.03 -5.07
N PRO A 32 -3.62 -16.17 -5.80
CA PRO A 32 -3.06 -14.99 -5.20
C PRO A 32 -4.21 -14.24 -4.53
N ALA A 33 -4.07 -13.96 -3.25
CA ALA A 33 -5.04 -13.18 -2.51
C ALA A 33 -5.18 -11.84 -3.24
N THR A 34 -6.33 -11.64 -3.87
CA THR A 34 -6.74 -10.38 -4.50
C THR A 34 -7.23 -9.39 -3.43
N ASP A 35 -6.59 -9.35 -2.29
CA ASP A 35 -6.89 -8.39 -1.24
C ASP A 35 -5.86 -7.26 -1.34
N THR A 36 -5.99 -6.47 -2.41
CA THR A 36 -5.05 -5.38 -2.71
C THR A 36 -5.26 -4.20 -1.78
N PHE A 37 -6.48 -4.04 -1.25
CA PHE A 37 -6.81 -3.06 -0.20
C PHE A 37 -7.36 -3.80 1.02
N ARG A 38 -6.77 -3.60 2.17
CA ARG A 38 -7.32 -4.13 3.42
C ARG A 38 -8.57 -3.35 3.85
N TRP A 39 -8.59 -2.05 3.58
CA TRP A 39 -9.73 -1.16 3.69
C TRP A 39 -10.13 -0.68 2.29
N MET A 40 -11.41 -0.79 1.95
CA MET A 40 -11.98 -0.29 0.70
C MET A 40 -12.79 0.97 1.01
N PRO A 41 -12.42 2.11 0.42
CA PRO A 41 -13.22 3.33 0.52
C PRO A 41 -14.58 3.13 -0.15
N GLN A 42 -15.57 3.91 0.29
CA GLN A 42 -16.87 4.00 -0.37
C GLN A 42 -16.87 5.17 -1.35
N ASP A 43 -17.75 5.09 -2.36
CA ASP A 43 -17.95 6.19 -3.29
C ASP A 43 -18.36 7.48 -2.56
N GLY A 44 -17.66 8.59 -2.84
CA GLY A 44 -17.85 9.88 -2.17
C GLY A 44 -17.30 9.95 -0.74
N GLU A 45 -16.57 8.92 -0.26
CA GLU A 45 -15.92 8.99 1.07
C GLU A 45 -14.78 10.00 1.06
N GLU A 46 -14.52 10.61 2.22
CA GLU A 46 -13.46 11.58 2.43
C GLU A 46 -12.75 11.32 3.76
N LEU A 47 -11.42 11.34 3.75
CA LEU A 47 -10.60 11.43 4.95
C LEU A 47 -10.07 12.87 5.06
N ARG A 48 -10.40 13.56 6.14
CA ARG A 48 -9.97 14.95 6.38
C ARG A 48 -9.13 15.03 7.64
N PHE A 49 -7.90 15.50 7.48
CA PHE A 49 -6.95 15.65 8.59
C PHE A 49 -6.70 17.13 8.87
N SER A 50 -6.74 17.52 10.17
CA SER A 50 -6.02 18.70 10.62
C SER A 50 -4.55 18.38 10.67
N VAL A 51 -3.70 19.25 10.13
CA VAL A 51 -2.25 19.13 10.24
C VAL A 51 -1.75 20.10 11.30
N LEU A 52 -1.15 19.54 12.35
CA LEU A 52 -0.66 20.27 13.51
C LEU A 52 0.87 20.34 13.47
N ARG A 53 1.42 21.44 13.95
CA ARG A 53 2.85 21.67 14.18
C ARG A 53 3.05 22.04 15.63
N ASP A 54 3.70 21.17 16.40
CA ASP A 54 3.84 21.30 17.86
C ASP A 54 2.49 21.54 18.57
N GLY A 55 1.40 20.93 18.05
CA GLY A 55 0.05 21.05 18.56
C GLY A 55 -0.79 22.22 18.01
N ASP A 56 -0.18 23.15 17.25
CA ASP A 56 -0.89 24.26 16.62
C ASP A 56 -1.27 23.90 15.16
N GLU A 57 -2.56 24.06 14.80
CA GLU A 57 -3.02 23.79 13.43
C GLU A 57 -2.36 24.78 12.45
N PHE A 58 -1.77 24.26 11.36
CA PHE A 58 -1.17 25.06 10.31
C PHE A 58 -1.54 24.61 8.88
N GLY A 59 -2.48 23.70 8.77
CA GLY A 59 -3.02 23.29 7.48
C GLY A 59 -3.95 22.09 7.55
N GLU A 60 -4.30 21.58 6.39
CA GLU A 60 -5.14 20.39 6.24
C GLU A 60 -4.63 19.47 5.13
N HIS A 61 -5.01 18.20 5.24
CA HIS A 61 -4.87 17.19 4.20
C HIS A 61 -6.23 16.52 3.99
N ILE A 62 -6.69 16.50 2.76
CA ILE A 62 -7.96 15.91 2.37
C ILE A 62 -7.70 14.83 1.34
N VAL A 63 -8.24 13.64 1.59
CA VAL A 63 -8.24 12.52 0.64
C VAL A 63 -9.67 12.23 0.25
N ARG A 64 -10.00 12.31 -1.04
CA ARG A 64 -11.34 12.03 -1.58
C ARG A 64 -11.31 10.78 -2.43
N PHE A 65 -12.39 10.01 -2.36
CA PHE A 65 -12.52 8.76 -3.08
C PHE A 65 -13.76 8.77 -3.98
N GLU A 66 -13.56 8.39 -5.24
CA GLU A 66 -14.62 8.02 -6.17
C GLU A 66 -14.45 6.54 -6.49
N VAL A 67 -15.52 5.76 -6.37
CA VAL A 67 -15.49 4.31 -6.58
C VAL A 67 -16.54 3.93 -7.61
N GLU A 68 -16.10 3.44 -8.77
CA GLU A 68 -16.97 2.91 -9.82
C GLU A 68 -16.50 1.49 -10.20
N ASP A 69 -17.38 0.50 -10.00
CA ASP A 69 -17.12 -0.92 -10.30
C ASP A 69 -15.78 -1.41 -9.68
N ASP A 70 -14.74 -1.62 -10.49
CA ASP A 70 -13.40 -2.07 -10.12
C ASP A 70 -12.35 -0.95 -10.13
N GLU A 71 -12.79 0.29 -10.34
CA GLU A 71 -11.93 1.47 -10.32
C GLU A 71 -12.10 2.27 -9.02
N VAL A 72 -10.97 2.66 -8.44
CA VAL A 72 -10.91 3.61 -7.32
C VAL A 72 -10.06 4.79 -7.77
N ARG A 73 -10.64 5.98 -7.78
CA ARG A 73 -9.97 7.25 -8.01
C ARG A 73 -9.77 7.94 -6.67
N VAL A 74 -8.56 8.43 -6.43
CA VAL A 74 -8.18 9.05 -5.17
C VAL A 74 -7.57 10.41 -5.46
N GLU A 75 -8.16 11.46 -4.91
CA GLU A 75 -7.62 12.82 -4.95
C GLU A 75 -7.05 13.16 -3.58
N ASN A 76 -5.83 13.70 -3.56
CA ASN A 76 -5.19 14.20 -2.35
C ASN A 76 -4.94 15.70 -2.51
N ASP A 77 -5.39 16.50 -1.53
CA ASP A 77 -5.12 17.92 -1.41
C ASP A 77 -4.43 18.18 -0.08
N ILE A 78 -3.25 18.80 -0.11
CA ILE A 78 -2.52 19.22 1.10
C ILE A 78 -2.20 20.70 0.99
N GLU A 79 -2.67 21.47 1.96
CA GLU A 79 -2.30 22.89 2.10
C GLU A 79 -1.74 23.16 3.49
N LEU A 80 -0.45 23.53 3.57
CA LEU A 80 0.22 23.87 4.81
C LEU A 80 0.82 25.27 4.69
N GLU A 81 0.50 26.15 5.64
CA GLU A 81 0.95 27.52 5.63
C GLU A 81 1.38 28.00 7.02
N VAL A 82 2.52 28.66 7.12
CA VAL A 82 2.95 29.37 8.31
C VAL A 82 3.11 30.84 8.01
N LYS A 83 2.41 31.68 8.78
CA LYS A 83 2.48 33.13 8.69
C LYS A 83 3.10 33.75 9.94
N PHE A 84 3.91 34.78 9.74
CA PHE A 84 4.35 35.68 10.79
C PHE A 84 3.83 37.07 10.48
N GLY A 85 2.71 37.46 11.09
CA GLY A 85 1.97 38.66 10.72
C GLY A 85 1.47 38.55 9.25
N PRO A 86 1.78 39.56 8.40
CA PRO A 86 1.39 39.51 6.99
C PRO A 86 2.36 38.70 6.11
N ILE A 87 3.45 38.20 6.67
CA ILE A 87 4.51 37.51 5.92
C ILE A 87 4.31 35.99 5.99
N ARG A 88 4.23 35.35 4.82
CA ARG A 88 4.25 33.89 4.69
C ARG A 88 5.70 33.45 4.81
N VAL A 89 5.98 32.59 5.80
CA VAL A 89 7.35 32.07 6.07
C VAL A 89 7.53 30.61 5.68
N PHE A 90 6.42 29.91 5.44
CA PHE A 90 6.38 28.56 4.90
C PHE A 90 5.09 28.36 4.09
N HIS A 91 5.21 27.65 2.98
CA HIS A 91 4.07 27.27 2.16
C HIS A 91 4.36 25.96 1.45
N TYR A 92 3.43 25.03 1.59
CA TYR A 92 3.42 23.74 0.91
C TYR A 92 2.02 23.49 0.35
N LEU A 93 1.95 23.27 -0.94
CA LEU A 93 0.76 22.83 -1.65
C LEU A 93 1.10 21.54 -2.37
N HIS A 94 0.25 20.55 -2.22
CA HIS A 94 0.37 19.29 -2.95
C HIS A 94 -1.01 18.84 -3.39
N ASP A 95 -1.14 18.61 -4.67
CA ASP A 95 -2.32 18.02 -5.30
C ASP A 95 -1.88 16.76 -6.01
N SER A 96 -2.59 15.65 -5.81
CA SER A 96 -2.34 14.43 -6.59
C SER A 96 -3.62 13.64 -6.86
N GLU A 97 -3.62 12.94 -7.99
CA GLU A 97 -4.67 12.01 -8.40
C GLU A 97 -4.06 10.63 -8.62
N GLU A 98 -4.69 9.60 -8.08
CA GLU A 98 -4.37 8.21 -8.31
C GLU A 98 -5.57 7.49 -8.93
N VAL A 99 -5.34 6.62 -9.90
CA VAL A 99 -6.36 5.70 -10.42
C VAL A 99 -5.89 4.28 -10.22
N TRP A 100 -6.74 3.50 -9.56
CA TRP A 100 -6.51 2.11 -9.25
C TRP A 100 -7.56 1.25 -9.95
N GLN A 101 -7.13 0.18 -10.63
CA GLN A 101 -8.02 -0.79 -11.26
C GLN A 101 -7.70 -2.19 -10.75
N ASN A 102 -8.72 -2.91 -10.29
CA ASN A 102 -8.53 -4.23 -9.67
C ASN A 102 -7.44 -4.23 -8.59
N GLY A 103 -7.35 -3.13 -7.81
CA GLY A 103 -6.35 -2.94 -6.76
C GLY A 103 -4.92 -2.72 -7.23
N GLN A 104 -4.70 -2.40 -8.49
CA GLN A 104 -3.39 -2.05 -9.04
C GLN A 104 -3.37 -0.60 -9.50
N LEU A 105 -2.31 0.13 -9.17
CA LEU A 105 -2.10 1.48 -9.67
C LEU A 105 -1.95 1.47 -11.18
N VAL A 106 -2.80 2.25 -11.88
CA VAL A 106 -2.76 2.40 -13.35
C VAL A 106 -2.38 3.81 -13.77
N PHE A 107 -2.64 4.80 -12.92
CA PHE A 107 -2.29 6.19 -13.16
C PHE A 107 -1.98 6.90 -11.84
N LEU A 108 -1.03 7.81 -11.87
CA LEU A 108 -0.71 8.79 -10.84
C LEU A 108 -0.28 10.09 -11.52
N GLU A 109 -0.85 11.20 -11.08
CA GLU A 109 -0.35 12.55 -11.37
C GLU A 109 -0.20 13.31 -10.06
N GLY A 110 0.87 14.11 -9.92
CA GLY A 110 1.10 14.92 -8.75
C GLY A 110 1.80 16.23 -9.09
N GLU A 111 1.34 17.31 -8.46
CA GLU A 111 1.95 18.63 -8.50
C GLU A 111 2.23 19.12 -7.07
N THR A 112 3.43 19.59 -6.82
CA THR A 112 3.82 20.10 -5.49
C THR A 112 4.53 21.45 -5.61
N LYS A 113 4.11 22.40 -4.80
CA LYS A 113 4.81 23.68 -4.61
C LYS A 113 5.31 23.77 -3.18
N LYS A 114 6.63 23.78 -3.02
CA LYS A 114 7.28 23.72 -1.72
C LYS A 114 8.32 24.82 -1.60
N GLU A 115 8.02 25.86 -0.80
CA GLU A 115 8.93 26.97 -0.51
C GLU A 115 9.48 27.70 -1.77
N GLY A 116 8.76 27.63 -2.89
CA GLY A 116 9.11 28.29 -4.15
C GLY A 116 9.68 27.34 -5.22
N ASP A 117 9.91 26.07 -4.88
CA ASP A 117 10.27 25.02 -5.82
C ASP A 117 9.02 24.29 -6.29
N ASP A 118 8.97 23.91 -7.57
CA ASP A 118 7.89 23.12 -8.18
C ASP A 118 8.40 21.70 -8.45
N TYR A 119 7.59 20.70 -8.05
CA TYR A 119 7.82 19.29 -8.33
C TYR A 119 6.60 18.70 -9.03
N THR A 120 6.83 17.76 -9.92
CA THR A 120 5.76 17.05 -10.64
C THR A 120 6.08 15.58 -10.77
N VAL A 121 5.05 14.77 -10.90
CA VAL A 121 5.14 13.37 -11.29
C VAL A 121 3.94 12.99 -12.12
N VAL A 122 4.17 12.17 -13.16
CA VAL A 122 3.15 11.42 -13.87
C VAL A 122 3.63 9.98 -13.94
N ALA A 123 2.80 9.03 -13.57
CA ALA A 123 3.09 7.62 -13.73
C ALA A 123 1.91 6.93 -14.42
N GLU A 124 2.17 6.18 -15.49
CA GLU A 124 1.15 5.49 -16.27
C GLU A 124 1.50 4.01 -16.44
N ARG A 125 0.49 3.17 -16.33
CA ARG A 125 0.64 1.74 -16.57
C ARG A 125 0.92 1.47 -18.06
N ALA A 126 2.03 0.78 -18.33
CA ALA A 126 2.44 0.37 -19.67
C ALA A 126 2.75 -1.13 -19.68
N GLY A 127 1.72 -1.96 -19.91
CA GLY A 127 1.84 -3.42 -19.84
C GLY A 127 2.22 -3.91 -18.44
N ASP A 128 3.38 -4.56 -18.31
CA ASP A 128 3.88 -5.10 -17.03
C ASP A 128 4.74 -4.12 -16.23
N ALA A 129 4.78 -2.85 -16.63
CA ALA A 129 5.53 -1.79 -15.96
C ALA A 129 4.64 -0.58 -15.64
N LEU A 130 5.07 0.24 -14.72
CA LEU A 130 4.60 1.59 -14.48
C LEU A 130 5.68 2.54 -15.00
N ASN A 131 5.37 3.32 -16.04
CA ASN A 131 6.27 4.33 -16.59
C ASN A 131 6.13 5.61 -15.78
N VAL A 132 7.19 6.03 -15.12
CA VAL A 132 7.23 7.23 -14.26
C VAL A 132 8.00 8.33 -14.99
N ASN A 133 7.46 9.54 -14.98
CA ASN A 133 8.10 10.76 -15.40
C ASN A 133 7.92 11.84 -14.31
N GLY A 134 8.89 11.96 -13.44
CA GLY A 134 8.87 12.88 -12.31
C GLY A 134 10.08 13.82 -12.30
N THR A 135 10.02 14.81 -11.42
CA THR A 135 11.09 15.79 -11.24
C THR A 135 12.40 15.14 -10.80
N LEU A 136 12.33 14.12 -9.92
CA LEU A 136 13.53 13.47 -9.38
C LEU A 136 13.81 12.08 -9.95
N PHE A 137 12.87 11.47 -10.68
CA PHE A 137 13.07 10.17 -11.31
C PHE A 137 12.22 10.05 -12.59
N SER A 138 12.79 9.42 -13.62
CA SER A 138 12.05 8.99 -14.82
C SER A 138 12.54 7.61 -15.27
N GLY A 139 11.59 6.70 -15.52
CA GLY A 139 11.90 5.33 -15.96
C GLY A 139 10.76 4.35 -15.66
N ASP A 140 10.97 3.11 -16.08
CA ASP A 140 10.02 2.01 -15.82
C ASP A 140 10.31 1.36 -14.46
N ILE A 141 9.25 1.11 -13.70
CA ILE A 141 9.32 0.45 -12.39
C ILE A 141 8.29 -0.68 -12.30
N ALA A 142 8.42 -1.51 -11.26
CA ALA A 142 7.44 -2.57 -10.99
C ALA A 142 6.07 -1.95 -10.67
N PRO A 143 4.99 -2.47 -11.26
CA PRO A 143 3.65 -1.89 -11.10
C PRO A 143 3.01 -2.19 -9.74
N THR A 144 3.70 -2.94 -8.89
CA THR A 144 3.27 -3.27 -7.52
C THR A 144 3.70 -2.24 -6.49
N ILE A 145 4.36 -1.15 -6.92
CA ILE A 145 4.77 -0.08 -6.02
C ILE A 145 3.54 0.69 -5.52
N THR A 146 3.58 1.10 -4.25
CA THR A 146 2.52 1.91 -3.64
C THR A 146 2.97 3.36 -3.57
N PRO A 147 2.12 4.35 -3.91
CA PRO A 147 2.39 5.77 -3.70
C PRO A 147 2.51 6.14 -2.23
N SER A 148 3.15 7.29 -1.96
CA SER A 148 3.37 7.83 -0.61
C SER A 148 2.17 8.59 -0.02
N SER A 149 0.96 8.37 -0.53
CA SER A 149 -0.28 9.06 -0.16
C SER A 149 -0.90 8.61 1.18
N HIS A 150 -0.37 7.55 1.77
CA HIS A 150 -0.70 7.00 3.09
C HIS A 150 -2.07 6.31 3.23
N TRP A 151 -3.07 6.63 2.42
CA TRP A 151 -4.40 6.02 2.53
C TRP A 151 -4.40 4.50 2.34
N ASN A 152 -3.49 3.98 1.50
CA ASN A 152 -3.37 2.56 1.20
C ASN A 152 -2.34 1.90 2.13
N ILE A 153 -2.80 1.09 3.06
CA ILE A 153 -1.95 0.37 4.02
C ILE A 153 -0.89 -0.53 3.35
N SER A 154 -1.04 -0.89 2.08
CA SER A 154 -0.04 -1.71 1.35
C SER A 154 1.34 -1.06 1.32
N GLN A 155 1.43 0.28 1.49
CA GLN A 155 2.73 0.95 1.54
C GLN A 155 3.61 0.48 2.71
N VAL A 156 3.03 0.06 3.84
CA VAL A 156 3.80 -0.46 4.98
C VAL A 156 4.08 -1.97 4.86
N MET A 157 3.73 -2.60 3.75
CA MET A 157 4.02 -3.99 3.42
C MET A 157 5.15 -4.12 2.37
N GLY A 158 5.57 -3.02 1.76
CA GLY A 158 6.60 -2.96 0.72
C GLY A 158 7.98 -2.59 1.29
N GLU A 159 8.98 -2.62 0.42
CA GLU A 159 10.35 -2.15 0.68
C GLU A 159 10.64 -0.81 -0.02
N ARG A 160 9.75 -0.38 -0.90
CA ARG A 160 9.85 0.88 -1.66
C ARG A 160 8.49 1.49 -1.88
N ILE A 161 8.46 2.82 -1.93
CA ILE A 161 7.28 3.62 -2.29
C ILE A 161 7.62 4.62 -3.39
N LEU A 162 6.60 5.01 -4.15
CA LEU A 162 6.69 6.07 -5.16
C LEU A 162 6.26 7.40 -4.54
N SER A 163 7.15 8.37 -4.52
CA SER A 163 6.82 9.73 -4.05
C SER A 163 5.77 10.38 -4.96
N THR A 164 4.62 10.74 -4.39
CA THR A 164 3.59 11.52 -5.06
C THR A 164 4.00 12.98 -5.27
N GLU A 165 5.01 13.46 -4.53
CA GLU A 165 5.57 14.80 -4.67
C GLU A 165 6.44 14.94 -5.93
N SER A 166 7.37 14.00 -6.16
CA SER A 166 8.50 14.19 -7.08
C SER A 166 8.74 13.04 -8.06
N GLY A 167 8.05 11.92 -7.88
CA GLY A 167 8.30 10.69 -8.64
C GLY A 167 9.51 9.88 -8.14
N GLU A 168 10.20 10.32 -7.11
CA GLU A 168 11.34 9.60 -6.53
C GLU A 168 10.93 8.23 -6.00
N ILE A 169 11.80 7.23 -6.18
CA ILE A 169 11.61 5.89 -5.60
C ILE A 169 12.35 5.85 -4.27
N LEU A 170 11.60 5.83 -3.19
CA LEU A 170 12.13 5.82 -1.82
C LEU A 170 12.25 4.38 -1.33
N ASP A 171 13.46 3.97 -0.96
CA ASP A 171 13.66 2.74 -0.18
C ASP A 171 13.16 2.99 1.26
N ILE A 172 12.42 2.05 1.81
CA ILE A 172 11.81 2.16 3.12
C ILE A 172 12.12 0.95 4.00
N GLU A 173 12.34 1.21 5.29
CA GLU A 173 12.36 0.18 6.32
C GLU A 173 11.11 0.33 7.18
N VAL A 174 10.31 -0.74 7.31
CA VAL A 174 9.07 -0.70 8.07
C VAL A 174 9.19 -1.54 9.33
N SER A 175 8.73 -0.97 10.45
CA SER A 175 8.60 -1.65 11.75
C SER A 175 7.18 -1.51 12.27
N GLN A 176 6.56 -2.63 12.65
CA GLN A 176 5.29 -2.64 13.36
C GLN A 176 5.55 -2.41 14.86
N LEU A 177 5.00 -1.33 15.43
CA LEU A 177 5.27 -0.91 16.81
C LEU A 177 4.21 -1.38 17.82
N GLY A 178 3.10 -1.96 17.35
CA GLY A 178 2.01 -2.45 18.19
C GLY A 178 0.75 -1.60 18.09
N GLU A 179 -0.27 -2.00 18.85
CA GLU A 179 -1.55 -1.31 18.91
C GLU A 179 -1.54 -0.21 19.95
N GLU A 180 -2.19 0.89 19.64
CA GLU A 180 -2.38 2.02 20.54
C GLU A 180 -3.85 2.48 20.48
N THR A 181 -4.36 2.98 21.61
CA THR A 181 -5.63 3.70 21.61
C THR A 181 -5.37 5.17 21.36
N ILE A 182 -5.97 5.71 20.32
CA ILE A 182 -5.81 7.11 19.87
C ILE A 182 -7.16 7.79 19.71
N GLU A 183 -7.17 9.13 19.73
CA GLU A 183 -8.34 9.93 19.34
C GLU A 183 -8.25 10.22 17.83
N ALA A 184 -9.28 9.80 17.07
CA ALA A 184 -9.38 10.05 15.63
C ALA A 184 -10.85 10.10 15.22
N GLY A 185 -11.24 11.06 14.37
CA GLY A 185 -12.63 11.25 13.94
C GLY A 185 -13.58 11.60 15.11
N GLY A 186 -13.06 12.16 16.20
CA GLY A 186 -13.85 12.47 17.40
C GLY A 186 -14.18 11.26 18.29
N GLU A 187 -13.57 10.11 18.03
CA GLU A 187 -13.76 8.87 18.77
C GLU A 187 -12.43 8.31 19.25
N SER A 188 -12.48 7.55 20.35
CA SER A 188 -11.32 6.79 20.84
C SER A 188 -11.29 5.44 20.17
N ILE A 189 -10.27 5.19 19.35
CA ILE A 189 -10.15 3.99 18.52
C ILE A 189 -8.83 3.26 18.78
N THR A 190 -8.82 1.95 18.54
CA THR A 190 -7.59 1.15 18.51
C THR A 190 -7.00 1.18 17.12
N ALA A 191 -5.72 1.53 17.02
CA ALA A 191 -5.01 1.57 15.76
C ALA A 191 -3.64 0.91 15.85
N GLN A 192 -3.22 0.23 14.79
CA GLN A 192 -1.90 -0.36 14.65
C GLN A 192 -0.92 0.71 14.19
N ARG A 193 0.16 0.92 14.95
CA ARG A 193 1.24 1.84 14.61
C ARG A 193 2.33 1.15 13.81
N TYR A 194 2.74 1.79 12.72
CA TYR A 194 3.89 1.42 11.90
C TYR A 194 4.89 2.57 11.84
N ARG A 195 6.18 2.26 11.92
CA ARG A 195 7.25 3.22 11.65
C ARG A 195 7.85 2.91 10.30
N LEU A 196 7.88 3.92 9.45
CA LEU A 196 8.44 3.89 8.12
C LEU A 196 9.66 4.80 8.11
N VAL A 197 10.81 4.24 7.79
CA VAL A 197 12.10 4.97 7.76
C VAL A 197 12.60 5.03 6.33
N SER A 198 12.81 6.25 5.85
CA SER A 198 13.51 6.61 4.62
C SER A 198 14.42 7.80 4.93
N ASP A 199 14.50 8.80 4.07
CA ASP A 199 15.11 10.10 4.38
C ASP A 199 14.37 10.83 5.51
N LEU A 200 13.10 10.53 5.68
CA LEU A 200 12.25 10.95 6.79
C LEU A 200 11.75 9.71 7.56
N THR A 201 11.69 9.82 8.89
CA THR A 201 11.02 8.81 9.72
C THR A 201 9.58 9.25 9.95
N VAL A 202 8.63 8.41 9.54
CA VAL A 202 7.19 8.68 9.64
C VAL A 202 6.52 7.58 10.42
N ASP A 203 5.72 7.91 11.41
CA ASP A 203 4.83 6.98 12.11
C ASP A 203 3.42 7.11 11.53
N LEU A 204 2.83 5.96 11.17
CA LEU A 204 1.52 5.86 10.56
C LEU A 204 0.62 4.95 11.40
N TRP A 205 -0.62 5.35 11.60
CA TRP A 205 -1.62 4.55 12.31
C TRP A 205 -2.76 4.18 11.38
N TYR A 206 -3.09 2.90 11.40
CA TYR A 206 -4.22 2.33 10.68
C TYR A 206 -5.16 1.64 11.66
N ASP A 207 -6.46 1.84 11.51
CA ASP A 207 -7.47 1.16 12.33
C ASP A 207 -7.54 -0.35 12.02
N GLU A 208 -8.41 -1.08 12.71
CA GLU A 208 -8.59 -2.53 12.53
C GLU A 208 -8.97 -2.92 11.09
N ALA A 209 -9.68 -2.04 10.37
CA ALA A 209 -10.03 -2.25 8.97
C ALA A 209 -8.85 -1.97 8.03
N GLY A 210 -7.83 -1.23 8.46
CA GLY A 210 -6.70 -0.78 7.66
C GLY A 210 -6.88 0.60 7.07
N ARG A 211 -7.84 1.39 7.57
CA ARG A 211 -8.04 2.79 7.21
C ARG A 211 -6.99 3.66 7.91
N TRP A 212 -6.38 4.57 7.15
CA TRP A 212 -5.44 5.55 7.71
C TRP A 212 -6.14 6.55 8.63
N VAL A 213 -5.63 6.71 9.86
CA VAL A 213 -6.28 7.50 10.91
C VAL A 213 -5.37 8.53 11.57
N LYS A 214 -4.05 8.39 11.45
CA LYS A 214 -3.08 9.34 12.01
C LYS A 214 -1.73 9.19 11.30
N CYS A 215 -0.97 10.29 11.26
CA CYS A 215 0.43 10.34 10.86
C CYS A 215 1.19 11.28 11.79
N GLU A 216 2.47 10.96 12.07
CA GLU A 216 3.34 11.81 12.88
C GLU A 216 4.79 11.69 12.41
N PHE A 217 5.49 12.81 12.32
CA PHE A 217 6.91 12.84 12.01
C PHE A 217 7.56 14.14 12.54
N ASP A 218 8.89 14.10 12.71
CA ASP A 218 9.66 15.30 13.06
C ASP A 218 10.23 15.94 11.79
N ALA A 219 9.98 17.22 11.61
CA ALA A 219 10.55 18.03 10.54
C ALA A 219 11.12 19.33 11.09
N ARG A 220 12.41 19.58 10.82
CA ARG A 220 13.13 20.80 11.26
C ARG A 220 13.06 21.07 12.77
N GLY A 221 13.01 19.99 13.58
CA GLY A 221 12.93 20.05 15.04
C GLY A 221 11.54 20.41 15.58
N GLN A 222 10.51 20.22 14.77
CA GLN A 222 9.11 20.38 15.13
C GLN A 222 8.36 19.09 14.86
N THR A 223 7.43 18.72 15.74
CA THR A 223 6.56 17.56 15.54
C THR A 223 5.38 17.96 14.65
N ILE A 224 5.23 17.23 13.54
CA ILE A 224 4.12 17.36 12.61
C ILE A 224 3.17 16.19 12.84
N GLU A 225 1.90 16.48 13.05
CA GLU A 225 0.87 15.48 13.35
C GLU A 225 -0.35 15.68 12.44
N TYR A 226 -0.82 14.60 11.82
CA TYR A 226 -2.07 14.57 11.06
C TYR A 226 -3.12 13.88 11.90
N VAL A 227 -4.18 14.59 12.24
CA VAL A 227 -5.28 14.12 13.11
C VAL A 227 -6.56 14.05 12.29
N LEU A 228 -7.12 12.85 12.13
CA LEU A 228 -8.40 12.63 11.45
C LEU A 228 -9.53 13.36 12.20
N ARG A 229 -10.35 14.13 11.44
CA ARG A 229 -11.49 14.90 11.96
C ARG A 229 -12.77 14.06 12.02
#